data_97ea5ae1eefd4673e343cda50a86a5c1
#
_entry.id   97ea5ae1eefd4673e343cda50a86a5c1
#
_cell.length_a   1.000
_cell.length_b   1.000
_cell.length_c   1.000
_cell.angle_alpha   90.00
_cell.angle_beta   90.00
_cell.angle_gamma   90.00
#
_symmetry.space_group_name_H-M   'P 1'
#
loop_
_entity.id
_entity.type
_entity.pdbx_description
1 polymer ?
#
loop_
_entity_poly.entity_id
_entity_poly.type
_entity_poly.pdbx_seq_one_letter_code
_entity_poly.pdbx_strand_id
1 'polypeptide(L)'
;MGFGRASRDFGLLTAVAVAGPEEKVEYKFKDMVPASGYSALIVESKLTCSNMMLNAKACGHSPPQLNGGMPTAGLAHGDAPGGEQDCIVSCMSTIQPIEYVAVKGFASIRDVKLTLAPDVTVLIGANGAGKSNFIRSFELMAHIMKSRLQNYVLARGGMNNLLHVGPQGRDSALSLNVQFSPNDADTSNGYIARLRSTDEDSAFLEERLTFHDRKKYPAPYDSPLPAGTETALEKLSGKEQRFAEYVRPLLAGIRVFHFDDVGSQAPPKTFSSVADNLSLHSDAGNIAAYLLRLKAELPDDYFEIVSAIRNVAPFFDDFVLVPEGASQDNVRLRWAQKNLDTVFNAAQLSDGTLRFICLATLLLAPDRPQCIVLDEPELGLHPHAIVQLASLLRKAAHAGRQCVVATQSALLLDEFSVHNVAVLTRNNGESQVLSPSEEQLEAFLSDYTLGEMWRMNLLGGNLRYEEAL
;
A
#
# COMPACT_ATOMS: atom_id res chain seq x y z
N MET A 1 -24.89 -29.22 21.99
CA MET A 1 -24.72 -28.03 22.86
C MET A 1 -23.25 -27.99 23.29
N GLY A 2 -22.44 -27.13 22.64
CA GLY A 2 -21.03 -26.95 22.97
C GLY A 2 -20.84 -25.63 23.70
N PHE A 3 -20.26 -25.67 24.88
CA PHE A 3 -19.95 -24.49 25.66
C PHE A 3 -18.47 -24.11 25.39
N GLY A 4 -18.25 -22.97 24.75
CA GLY A 4 -16.92 -22.39 24.64
C GLY A 4 -16.62 -21.45 25.81
N ARG A 5 -15.49 -21.61 26.49
CA ARG A 5 -15.00 -20.70 27.53
C ARG A 5 -14.05 -19.70 26.90
N ALA A 6 -14.41 -18.44 26.88
CA ALA A 6 -13.50 -17.33 26.64
C ALA A 6 -12.72 -16.95 27.88
N SER A 7 -11.54 -16.39 27.76
CA SER A 7 -10.57 -16.13 28.81
C SER A 7 -11.05 -15.18 29.92
N ARG A 8 -10.37 -15.21 31.07
CA ARG A 8 -10.79 -14.72 32.39
C ARG A 8 -11.11 -13.23 32.53
N ASP A 9 -10.87 -12.41 31.52
CA ASP A 9 -11.04 -10.95 31.65
C ASP A 9 -12.36 -10.41 31.03
N PHE A 10 -13.10 -11.29 30.38
CA PHE A 10 -14.45 -10.96 29.91
C PHE A 10 -15.41 -12.03 30.40
N GLY A 11 -16.50 -11.65 31.05
CA GLY A 11 -17.49 -12.56 31.58
C GLY A 11 -17.94 -13.61 30.55
N LEU A 12 -18.37 -14.78 31.02
CA LEU A 12 -18.76 -15.91 30.19
C LEU A 12 -19.87 -15.50 29.20
N LEU A 13 -19.56 -15.44 27.93
CA LEU A 13 -20.51 -15.21 26.84
C LEU A 13 -20.93 -16.57 26.27
N THR A 14 -22.17 -16.97 26.48
CA THR A 14 -22.72 -18.17 25.81
C THR A 14 -23.71 -17.68 24.75
N ALA A 15 -23.36 -17.88 23.48
CA ALA A 15 -24.23 -17.57 22.35
C ALA A 15 -24.83 -18.87 21.81
N VAL A 16 -26.15 -18.91 21.63
CA VAL A 16 -26.85 -20.00 20.93
C VAL A 16 -27.42 -19.43 19.64
N ALA A 17 -27.02 -19.96 18.53
CA ALA A 17 -27.61 -19.61 17.24
C ALA A 17 -28.85 -20.44 16.99
N VAL A 18 -29.97 -19.78 16.72
CA VAL A 18 -31.23 -20.43 16.32
C VAL A 18 -31.54 -19.96 14.90
N ALA A 19 -31.49 -20.87 13.94
CA ALA A 19 -31.95 -20.62 12.60
C ALA A 19 -33.46 -20.71 12.53
N GLY A 20 -34.14 -19.64 12.12
CA GLY A 20 -35.58 -19.62 11.84
C GLY A 20 -35.89 -19.88 10.37
N PRO A 21 -37.17 -20.11 10.02
CA PRO A 21 -37.56 -20.49 8.64
C PRO A 21 -37.36 -19.39 7.56
N GLU A 22 -36.83 -18.22 7.90
CA GLU A 22 -36.56 -17.10 6.97
C GLU A 22 -35.08 -16.73 6.88
N GLU A 23 -34.14 -17.66 7.10
CA GLU A 23 -32.68 -17.42 6.97
C GLU A 23 -32.13 -16.21 7.78
N LYS A 24 -32.78 -15.85 8.89
CA LYS A 24 -32.23 -14.89 9.84
C LYS A 24 -31.63 -15.63 11.02
N VAL A 25 -30.31 -15.51 11.18
CA VAL A 25 -29.64 -16.03 12.38
C VAL A 25 -29.86 -15.05 13.52
N GLU A 26 -30.72 -15.40 14.49
CA GLU A 26 -30.90 -14.66 15.73
C GLU A 26 -29.99 -15.22 16.83
N TYR A 27 -29.14 -14.35 17.38
CA TYR A 27 -28.36 -14.70 18.56
C TYR A 27 -29.17 -14.38 19.84
N LYS A 28 -29.49 -15.38 20.65
CA LYS A 28 -30.07 -15.21 21.99
C LYS A 28 -28.98 -15.34 23.04
N PHE A 29 -28.84 -14.31 23.83
CA PHE A 29 -27.94 -14.28 24.97
C PHE A 29 -28.75 -14.62 26.24
N LYS A 30 -28.25 -15.60 27.02
CA LYS A 30 -28.83 -16.01 28.30
C LYS A 30 -27.98 -15.40 29.41
N ASP A 31 -28.64 -14.76 30.37
CA ASP A 31 -28.07 -14.12 31.56
C ASP A 31 -27.32 -12.80 31.28
N MET A 32 -28.00 -11.84 30.63
CA MET A 32 -27.49 -10.48 30.47
C MET A 32 -27.87 -9.59 31.67
N VAL A 33 -26.86 -9.04 32.33
CA VAL A 33 -27.01 -7.82 33.12
C VAL A 33 -26.92 -6.65 32.14
N PRO A 34 -27.84 -5.68 32.15
CA PRO A 34 -27.85 -4.60 31.17
C PRO A 34 -26.70 -3.62 31.44
N ALA A 35 -25.67 -3.66 30.57
CA ALA A 35 -24.64 -2.66 30.48
C ALA A 35 -24.69 -2.06 29.08
N SER A 36 -24.55 -0.74 28.96
CA SER A 36 -24.76 0.08 27.78
C SER A 36 -23.79 -0.21 26.57
N GLY A 37 -22.84 -1.11 26.73
CA GLY A 37 -21.88 -1.50 25.67
C GLY A 37 -22.35 -2.65 24.76
N TYR A 38 -23.36 -3.42 25.14
CA TYR A 38 -23.77 -4.60 24.35
C TYR A 38 -24.63 -4.29 23.12
N SER A 39 -25.29 -3.16 23.10
CA SER A 39 -26.05 -2.73 21.92
C SER A 39 -25.16 -2.39 20.71
N ALA A 40 -23.99 -1.89 20.99
CA ALA A 40 -23.00 -1.56 19.92
C ALA A 40 -22.43 -2.83 19.25
N LEU A 41 -22.14 -3.87 20.02
CA LEU A 41 -21.60 -5.13 19.49
C LEU A 41 -22.61 -5.84 18.56
N ILE A 42 -23.92 -5.77 18.90
CA ILE A 42 -24.99 -6.34 18.05
C ILE A 42 -25.17 -5.56 16.75
N VAL A 43 -24.98 -4.24 16.80
CA VAL A 43 -25.06 -3.37 15.62
C VAL A 43 -23.88 -3.61 14.70
N GLU A 44 -22.66 -3.77 15.21
CA GLU A 44 -21.47 -4.07 14.41
C GLU A 44 -21.55 -5.43 13.71
N SER A 45 -22.02 -6.49 14.39
CA SER A 45 -22.19 -7.78 13.74
C SER A 45 -23.25 -7.77 12.64
N LYS A 46 -24.33 -6.99 12.79
CA LYS A 46 -25.35 -6.79 11.75
C LYS A 46 -24.83 -5.96 10.56
N LEU A 47 -24.04 -4.93 10.82
CA LEU A 47 -23.40 -4.11 9.79
C LEU A 47 -22.37 -4.91 8.98
N THR A 48 -21.58 -5.76 9.63
CA THR A 48 -20.60 -6.62 8.98
C THR A 48 -21.26 -7.66 8.07
N CYS A 49 -22.36 -8.29 8.50
CA CYS A 49 -23.14 -9.19 7.64
C CYS A 49 -23.82 -8.47 6.47
N SER A 50 -24.36 -7.28 6.66
CA SER A 50 -24.95 -6.48 5.58
C SER A 50 -23.92 -6.02 4.56
N ASN A 51 -22.73 -5.63 4.99
CA ASN A 51 -21.62 -5.26 4.10
C ASN A 51 -21.05 -6.46 3.35
N MET A 52 -21.03 -7.67 3.95
CA MET A 52 -20.65 -8.90 3.23
C MET A 52 -21.65 -9.25 2.13
N MET A 53 -22.96 -9.10 2.34
CA MET A 53 -23.96 -9.33 1.30
C MET A 53 -23.93 -8.27 0.18
N LEU A 54 -23.60 -7.03 0.48
CA LEU A 54 -23.41 -5.98 -0.51
C LEU A 54 -22.17 -6.22 -1.37
N ASN A 55 -21.08 -6.70 -0.79
CA ASN A 55 -19.88 -7.05 -1.52
C ASN A 55 -20.07 -8.32 -2.38
N ALA A 56 -20.81 -9.32 -1.92
CA ALA A 56 -21.15 -10.50 -2.72
C ALA A 56 -22.01 -10.15 -3.96
N LYS A 57 -22.93 -9.17 -3.83
CA LYS A 57 -23.69 -8.66 -4.97
C LYS A 57 -22.83 -7.83 -5.95
N ALA A 58 -21.84 -7.11 -5.45
CA ALA A 58 -20.91 -6.36 -6.29
C ALA A 58 -19.95 -7.29 -7.06
N CYS A 59 -19.68 -8.49 -6.58
CA CYS A 59 -18.87 -9.50 -7.27
C CYS A 59 -19.62 -10.35 -8.30
N GLY A 60 -20.91 -10.09 -8.57
CA GLY A 60 -21.65 -10.75 -9.65
C GLY A 60 -21.95 -12.25 -9.43
N HIS A 61 -21.82 -12.75 -8.22
CA HIS A 61 -22.16 -14.14 -7.91
C HIS A 61 -23.65 -14.22 -7.57
N SER A 62 -24.42 -14.81 -8.47
CA SER A 62 -25.80 -15.19 -8.18
C SER A 62 -25.78 -16.38 -7.20
N PRO A 63 -26.65 -16.37 -6.17
CA PRO A 63 -26.75 -17.51 -5.25
C PRO A 63 -27.25 -18.75 -6.01
N PRO A 64 -26.76 -19.96 -5.67
CA PRO A 64 -27.22 -21.18 -6.31
C PRO A 64 -28.72 -21.39 -6.06
N GLN A 65 -29.48 -21.60 -7.10
CA GLN A 65 -30.90 -21.98 -7.02
C GLN A 65 -31.00 -23.40 -6.48
N LEU A 66 -31.60 -23.55 -5.32
CA LEU A 66 -31.99 -24.84 -4.77
C LEU A 66 -33.29 -25.29 -5.46
N ASN A 67 -33.17 -26.18 -6.43
CA ASN A 67 -34.30 -26.93 -6.95
C ASN A 67 -34.65 -28.05 -5.98
N GLY A 68 -35.90 -28.03 -5.52
CA GLY A 68 -36.44 -29.00 -4.57
C GLY A 68 -36.61 -30.40 -5.14
N GLY A 69 -36.41 -31.37 -4.29
CA GLY A 69 -36.73 -32.77 -4.51
C GLY A 69 -36.34 -33.57 -3.29
N MET A 70 -37.29 -33.81 -2.38
CA MET A 70 -37.09 -34.81 -1.30
C MET A 70 -36.96 -36.22 -1.85
N PRO A 71 -36.09 -37.04 -1.24
CA PRO A 71 -36.53 -38.36 -0.75
C PRO A 71 -36.04 -38.63 0.69
N THR A 72 -36.88 -39.47 1.33
CA THR A 72 -36.80 -39.93 2.71
C THR A 72 -35.66 -40.91 3.00
N ALA A 73 -35.11 -40.76 4.22
CA ALA A 73 -34.56 -41.75 5.13
C ALA A 73 -33.31 -42.55 4.70
N GLY A 74 -32.28 -42.38 5.50
CA GLY A 74 -31.10 -43.28 5.57
C GLY A 74 -30.06 -42.70 6.54
N LEU A 75 -30.04 -43.20 7.80
CA LEU A 75 -29.00 -42.91 8.79
C LEU A 75 -27.66 -43.49 8.31
N ALA A 76 -26.68 -42.62 8.09
CA ALA A 76 -25.28 -43.01 8.07
C ALA A 76 -24.45 -41.82 8.63
N HIS A 77 -23.70 -42.12 9.70
CA HIS A 77 -22.67 -41.23 10.21
C HIS A 77 -21.58 -40.99 9.14
N GLY A 78 -21.35 -39.76 8.78
CA GLY A 78 -20.26 -39.35 7.94
C GLY A 78 -19.88 -37.91 8.27
N ASP A 79 -18.61 -37.70 8.58
CA ASP A 79 -18.01 -36.43 8.96
C ASP A 79 -18.35 -35.30 7.96
N ALA A 80 -18.80 -34.17 8.45
CA ALA A 80 -19.02 -32.96 7.65
C ALA A 80 -17.67 -32.26 7.36
N PRO A 81 -17.33 -31.99 6.11
CA PRO A 81 -16.16 -31.17 5.80
C PRO A 81 -16.46 -29.70 6.11
N GLY A 82 -15.51 -29.05 6.80
CA GLY A 82 -15.54 -27.64 7.17
C GLY A 82 -15.60 -26.69 5.95
N GLY A 83 -16.81 -26.30 5.56
CA GLY A 83 -17.06 -25.47 4.37
C GLY A 83 -17.16 -23.96 4.62
N GLU A 84 -17.22 -23.49 5.87
CA GLU A 84 -17.41 -22.07 6.17
C GLU A 84 -16.12 -21.31 6.48
N GLN A 85 -15.08 -21.97 6.98
CA GLN A 85 -13.77 -21.36 7.20
C GLN A 85 -13.03 -21.10 5.87
N ASP A 86 -13.23 -21.94 4.86
CA ASP A 86 -12.58 -21.81 3.56
C ASP A 86 -13.09 -20.61 2.73
N CYS A 87 -14.37 -20.20 2.89
CA CYS A 87 -14.90 -19.02 2.19
C CYS A 87 -14.36 -17.68 2.71
N ILE A 88 -14.09 -17.58 4.01
CA ILE A 88 -13.53 -16.35 4.60
C ILE A 88 -12.05 -16.22 4.26
N VAL A 89 -11.32 -17.32 4.26
CA VAL A 89 -9.91 -17.36 3.87
C VAL A 89 -9.75 -17.11 2.37
N SER A 90 -10.67 -17.60 1.53
CA SER A 90 -10.63 -17.38 0.07
C SER A 90 -10.89 -15.93 -0.35
N CYS A 91 -11.61 -15.11 0.43
CA CYS A 91 -11.76 -13.68 0.17
C CYS A 91 -10.54 -12.85 0.62
N MET A 92 -9.70 -13.34 1.53
CA MET A 92 -8.46 -12.68 1.94
C MET A 92 -7.26 -13.02 1.04
N SER A 93 -7.35 -13.99 0.15
CA SER A 93 -6.24 -14.49 -0.68
C SER A 93 -6.00 -13.76 -2.00
N THR A 94 -6.57 -12.57 -2.21
CA THR A 94 -6.44 -11.84 -3.49
C THR A 94 -5.39 -10.72 -3.48
N ILE A 95 -4.59 -10.58 -2.42
CA ILE A 95 -3.47 -9.64 -2.42
C ILE A 95 -2.27 -10.34 -3.07
N GLN A 96 -2.04 -10.09 -4.35
CA GLN A 96 -0.83 -10.51 -5.04
C GLN A 96 0.21 -9.39 -4.93
N PRO A 97 1.33 -9.58 -4.22
CA PRO A 97 2.40 -8.59 -4.19
C PRO A 97 3.03 -8.46 -5.59
N ILE A 98 3.68 -7.35 -5.83
CA ILE A 98 4.47 -7.16 -7.06
C ILE A 98 5.70 -8.05 -6.96
N GLU A 99 5.90 -8.92 -7.95
CA GLU A 99 7.08 -9.77 -8.07
C GLU A 99 8.28 -8.97 -8.58
N TYR A 100 8.08 -8.20 -9.64
CA TYR A 100 9.09 -7.28 -10.16
C TYR A 100 8.50 -6.08 -10.89
N VAL A 101 9.29 -5.03 -10.97
CA VAL A 101 9.05 -3.87 -11.83
C VAL A 101 10.24 -3.73 -12.78
N ALA A 102 9.96 -3.66 -14.09
CA ALA A 102 10.98 -3.33 -15.08
C ALA A 102 10.67 -1.99 -15.73
N VAL A 103 11.67 -1.13 -15.75
CA VAL A 103 11.61 0.24 -16.28
C VAL A 103 12.66 0.38 -17.36
N LYS A 104 12.25 0.87 -18.54
CA LYS A 104 13.16 1.12 -19.67
C LYS A 104 12.93 2.49 -20.24
N GLY A 105 14.02 3.17 -20.61
CA GLY A 105 13.98 4.44 -21.32
C GLY A 105 13.40 5.61 -20.50
N PHE A 106 13.50 5.60 -19.17
CA PHE A 106 12.90 6.58 -18.29
C PHE A 106 13.96 7.35 -17.48
N ALA A 107 14.08 8.65 -17.70
CA ALA A 107 15.01 9.55 -16.99
C ALA A 107 16.47 9.01 -16.98
N SER A 108 17.05 8.68 -15.82
CA SER A 108 18.38 8.06 -15.74
C SER A 108 18.36 6.54 -15.98
N ILE A 109 17.19 5.94 -16.13
CA ILE A 109 17.01 4.49 -16.23
C ILE A 109 16.92 4.11 -17.72
N ARG A 110 17.97 3.46 -18.23
CA ARG A 110 17.93 2.89 -19.56
C ARG A 110 17.23 1.54 -19.59
N ASP A 111 17.63 0.62 -18.72
CA ASP A 111 17.02 -0.71 -18.57
C ASP A 111 17.28 -1.25 -17.15
N VAL A 112 16.29 -1.22 -16.30
CA VAL A 112 16.35 -1.74 -14.93
C VAL A 112 15.19 -2.69 -14.72
N LYS A 113 15.49 -3.89 -14.23
CA LYS A 113 14.50 -4.83 -13.67
C LYS A 113 14.82 -5.04 -12.20
N LEU A 114 13.88 -4.70 -11.34
CA LEU A 114 13.99 -4.89 -9.90
C LEU A 114 12.95 -5.91 -9.43
N THR A 115 13.41 -7.01 -8.83
CA THR A 115 12.58 -7.94 -8.07
C THR A 115 12.31 -7.34 -6.70
N LEU A 116 11.05 -7.30 -6.29
CA LEU A 116 10.63 -6.74 -5.02
C LEU A 116 10.43 -7.86 -3.98
N ALA A 117 10.84 -7.60 -2.75
CA ALA A 117 10.50 -8.48 -1.64
C ALA A 117 8.97 -8.42 -1.39
N PRO A 118 8.34 -9.53 -0.98
CA PRO A 118 6.90 -9.57 -0.76
C PRO A 118 6.44 -8.70 0.43
N ASP A 119 7.35 -8.35 1.31
CA ASP A 119 7.17 -7.55 2.53
C ASP A 119 7.68 -6.12 2.34
N VAL A 120 8.97 -5.88 2.57
CA VAL A 120 9.62 -4.56 2.46
C VAL A 120 10.79 -4.64 1.52
N THR A 121 10.82 -3.77 0.50
CA THR A 121 12.01 -3.56 -0.34
C THR A 121 12.64 -2.22 -0.02
N VAL A 122 13.91 -2.22 0.37
CA VAL A 122 14.69 -1.03 0.69
C VAL A 122 15.65 -0.73 -0.46
N LEU A 123 15.41 0.37 -1.16
CA LEU A 123 16.24 0.86 -2.26
C LEU A 123 17.30 1.80 -1.71
N ILE A 124 18.56 1.38 -1.74
CA ILE A 124 19.69 2.22 -1.35
C ILE A 124 20.52 2.63 -2.56
N GLY A 125 21.33 3.65 -2.41
CA GLY A 125 22.24 4.13 -3.47
C GLY A 125 22.68 5.56 -3.20
N ALA A 126 23.79 5.97 -3.81
CA ALA A 126 24.28 7.33 -3.72
C ALA A 126 23.29 8.36 -4.31
N ASN A 127 23.49 9.65 -4.00
CA ASN A 127 22.72 10.72 -4.63
C ASN A 127 22.92 10.69 -6.15
N GLY A 128 21.83 10.77 -6.92
CA GLY A 128 21.88 10.67 -8.37
C GLY A 128 21.97 9.25 -8.93
N ALA A 129 21.96 8.18 -8.11
CA ALA A 129 21.95 6.79 -8.58
C ALA A 129 20.65 6.39 -9.29
N GLY A 130 19.58 7.15 -9.11
CA GLY A 130 18.29 6.92 -9.79
C GLY A 130 17.17 6.40 -8.91
N LYS A 131 17.34 6.37 -7.57
CA LYS A 131 16.30 5.94 -6.61
C LYS A 131 14.98 6.67 -6.84
N SER A 132 14.99 8.00 -6.77
CA SER A 132 13.79 8.82 -6.99
C SER A 132 13.24 8.68 -8.41
N ASN A 133 14.07 8.41 -9.44
CA ASN A 133 13.57 8.12 -10.78
C ASN A 133 12.84 6.77 -10.82
N PHE A 134 13.31 5.77 -10.08
CA PHE A 134 12.60 4.51 -9.94
C PHE A 134 11.25 4.69 -9.20
N ILE A 135 11.24 5.45 -8.09
CA ILE A 135 9.99 5.81 -7.38
C ILE A 135 9.01 6.57 -8.31
N ARG A 136 9.51 7.51 -9.12
CA ARG A 136 8.70 8.25 -10.11
C ARG A 136 8.06 7.35 -11.17
N SER A 137 8.61 6.16 -11.43
CA SER A 137 7.97 5.19 -12.33
C SER A 137 6.64 4.66 -11.75
N PHE A 138 6.55 4.52 -10.43
CA PHE A 138 5.29 4.19 -9.74
C PHE A 138 4.30 5.36 -9.77
N GLU A 139 4.78 6.62 -9.65
CA GLU A 139 3.91 7.80 -9.82
C GLU A 139 3.30 7.84 -11.23
N LEU A 140 4.14 7.62 -12.27
CA LEU A 140 3.69 7.57 -13.65
C LEU A 140 2.61 6.48 -13.81
N MET A 141 2.83 5.29 -13.24
CA MET A 141 1.84 4.21 -13.22
C MET A 141 0.53 4.64 -12.56
N ALA A 142 0.62 5.28 -11.38
CA ALA A 142 -0.56 5.76 -10.67
C ALA A 142 -1.34 6.82 -11.45
N HIS A 143 -0.65 7.66 -12.24
CA HIS A 143 -1.30 8.65 -13.11
C HIS A 143 -1.96 8.00 -14.33
N ILE A 144 -1.34 6.98 -14.92
CA ILE A 144 -1.96 6.16 -15.99
C ILE A 144 -3.26 5.56 -15.45
N MET A 145 -3.23 4.90 -14.28
CA MET A 145 -4.41 4.25 -13.69
C MET A 145 -5.56 5.21 -13.35
N LYS A 146 -5.28 6.48 -13.14
CA LYS A 146 -6.27 7.54 -12.86
C LYS A 146 -6.73 8.29 -14.11
N SER A 147 -6.35 7.85 -15.32
CA SER A 147 -6.60 8.57 -16.58
C SER A 147 -6.14 10.04 -16.52
N ARG A 148 -4.92 10.25 -15.98
CA ARG A 148 -4.28 11.57 -15.82
C ARG A 148 -2.85 11.59 -16.38
N LEU A 149 -2.57 10.73 -17.36
CA LEU A 149 -1.25 10.61 -17.97
C LEU A 149 -0.80 11.94 -18.61
N GLN A 150 -1.67 12.57 -19.39
CA GLN A 150 -1.30 13.84 -20.05
C GLN A 150 -1.01 14.95 -19.05
N ASN A 151 -1.77 15.02 -17.94
CA ASN A 151 -1.50 16.00 -16.89
C ASN A 151 -0.11 15.77 -16.25
N TYR A 152 0.28 14.52 -16.03
CA TYR A 152 1.61 14.18 -15.50
C TYR A 152 2.71 14.58 -16.48
N VAL A 153 2.55 14.26 -17.76
CA VAL A 153 3.51 14.60 -18.83
C VAL A 153 3.66 16.11 -18.95
N LEU A 154 2.56 16.84 -19.00
CA LEU A 154 2.55 18.31 -19.10
C LEU A 154 3.25 18.96 -17.88
N ALA A 155 2.94 18.51 -16.67
CA ALA A 155 3.55 19.02 -15.44
C ALA A 155 5.08 18.78 -15.38
N ARG A 156 5.58 17.80 -16.14
CA ARG A 156 7.02 17.47 -16.27
C ARG A 156 7.68 18.12 -17.50
N GLY A 157 6.95 18.99 -18.21
CA GLY A 157 7.47 19.75 -19.37
C GLY A 157 7.54 18.95 -20.67
N GLY A 158 6.66 17.96 -20.83
CA GLY A 158 6.50 17.16 -22.04
C GLY A 158 7.06 15.74 -21.93
N MET A 159 6.69 14.91 -22.90
CA MET A 159 7.07 13.49 -22.96
C MET A 159 8.58 13.32 -23.16
N ASN A 160 9.20 14.20 -23.96
CA ASN A 160 10.63 14.15 -24.23
C ASN A 160 11.50 14.33 -22.99
N ASN A 161 10.99 15.05 -21.96
CA ASN A 161 11.71 15.23 -20.69
C ASN A 161 11.67 13.99 -19.80
N LEU A 162 10.76 13.08 -20.06
CA LEU A 162 10.66 11.80 -19.35
C LEU A 162 11.56 10.73 -19.95
N LEU A 163 11.92 10.83 -21.23
CA LEU A 163 12.72 9.85 -21.92
C LEU A 163 14.19 9.87 -21.46
N HIS A 164 14.77 8.70 -21.39
CA HIS A 164 16.20 8.55 -21.11
C HIS A 164 17.06 9.19 -22.21
N VAL A 165 18.13 9.85 -21.78
CA VAL A 165 19.16 10.43 -22.67
C VAL A 165 20.50 9.83 -22.30
N GLY A 166 21.03 9.02 -23.19
CA GLY A 166 22.34 8.39 -23.06
C GLY A 166 23.33 8.85 -24.15
N PRO A 167 24.55 8.26 -24.22
CA PRO A 167 25.55 8.61 -25.19
C PRO A 167 25.11 8.46 -26.66
N GLN A 168 24.12 7.61 -26.91
CA GLN A 168 23.55 7.35 -28.25
C GLN A 168 22.38 8.28 -28.60
N GLY A 169 22.08 9.24 -27.73
CA GLY A 169 20.95 10.15 -27.87
C GLY A 169 19.80 9.82 -26.93
N ARG A 170 18.62 10.35 -27.25
CA ARG A 170 17.38 10.13 -26.50
C ARG A 170 16.70 8.86 -26.97
N ASP A 171 16.19 8.06 -26.01
CA ASP A 171 15.37 6.89 -26.33
C ASP A 171 14.06 7.31 -27.02
N SER A 172 13.54 6.49 -27.92
CA SER A 172 12.31 6.77 -28.66
C SER A 172 11.03 6.43 -27.89
N ALA A 173 11.16 5.69 -26.80
CA ALA A 173 10.04 5.26 -25.96
C ALA A 173 10.52 4.92 -24.55
N LEU A 174 9.64 5.07 -23.58
CA LEU A 174 9.80 4.45 -22.28
C LEU A 174 8.83 3.27 -22.13
N SER A 175 9.17 2.31 -21.26
CA SER A 175 8.29 1.18 -20.94
C SER A 175 8.32 0.89 -19.45
N LEU A 176 7.15 0.65 -18.89
CA LEU A 176 6.93 0.16 -17.53
C LEU A 176 6.31 -1.22 -17.61
N ASN A 177 6.88 -2.19 -16.91
CA ASN A 177 6.33 -3.54 -16.81
C ASN A 177 6.23 -3.90 -15.32
N VAL A 178 5.01 -4.17 -14.86
CA VAL A 178 4.71 -4.62 -13.51
C VAL A 178 4.18 -6.05 -13.59
N GLN A 179 4.85 -6.95 -12.90
CA GLN A 179 4.45 -8.35 -12.79
C GLN A 179 4.09 -8.63 -11.34
N PHE A 180 2.93 -9.24 -11.13
CA PHE A 180 2.49 -9.68 -9.81
C PHE A 180 2.92 -11.11 -9.54
N SER A 181 3.17 -11.43 -8.27
CA SER A 181 3.52 -12.77 -7.84
C SER A 181 2.41 -13.78 -8.18
N PRO A 182 2.75 -15.05 -8.42
CA PRO A 182 1.75 -16.06 -8.64
C PRO A 182 0.87 -16.27 -7.40
N ASN A 183 -0.39 -16.62 -7.62
CA ASN A 183 -1.32 -17.05 -6.58
C ASN A 183 -1.13 -18.56 -6.30
N ASP A 184 -1.95 -19.13 -5.39
CA ASP A 184 -1.92 -20.54 -5.02
C ASP A 184 -2.13 -21.51 -6.19
N ALA A 185 -2.79 -21.04 -7.24
CA ALA A 185 -2.97 -21.81 -8.48
C ALA A 185 -1.76 -21.72 -9.42
N ASP A 186 -0.69 -21.01 -9.02
CA ASP A 186 0.50 -20.70 -9.83
C ASP A 186 0.18 -19.88 -11.09
N THR A 187 -0.84 -19.02 -10.97
CA THR A 187 -1.19 -18.07 -12.02
C THR A 187 -0.78 -16.66 -11.61
N SER A 188 -0.21 -15.91 -12.53
CA SER A 188 0.23 -14.55 -12.30
C SER A 188 -0.27 -13.61 -13.38
N ASN A 189 -0.48 -12.35 -12.98
CA ASN A 189 -0.94 -11.27 -13.83
C ASN A 189 0.15 -10.22 -13.98
N GLY A 190 0.13 -9.47 -15.07
CA GLY A 190 1.03 -8.35 -15.26
C GLY A 190 0.44 -7.29 -16.16
N TYR A 191 1.11 -6.16 -16.20
CA TYR A 191 0.74 -5.01 -17.00
C TYR A 191 1.98 -4.35 -17.59
N ILE A 192 1.91 -4.03 -18.88
CA ILE A 192 2.95 -3.34 -19.61
C ILE A 192 2.39 -2.06 -20.21
N ALA A 193 2.98 -0.92 -19.88
CA ALA A 193 2.74 0.36 -20.52
C ALA A 193 3.97 0.77 -21.32
N ARG A 194 3.79 1.14 -22.58
CA ARG A 194 4.80 1.72 -23.42
C ARG A 194 4.35 3.09 -23.89
N LEU A 195 5.17 4.11 -23.66
CA LEU A 195 4.87 5.49 -23.99
C LEU A 195 5.85 5.99 -25.04
N ARG A 196 5.34 6.69 -26.03
CA ARG A 196 6.12 7.39 -27.07
C ARG A 196 5.71 8.86 -27.09
N SER A 197 6.65 9.73 -27.48
CA SER A 197 6.33 11.13 -27.76
C SER A 197 5.56 11.27 -29.05
N THR A 198 4.56 12.14 -29.06
CA THR A 198 3.90 12.62 -30.27
C THR A 198 4.62 13.87 -30.81
N ASP A 199 4.22 14.37 -31.97
CA ASP A 199 4.76 15.61 -32.56
C ASP A 199 4.51 16.83 -31.67
N GLU A 200 3.46 16.79 -30.82
CA GLU A 200 3.13 17.85 -29.85
C GLU A 200 3.76 17.64 -28.46
N ASP A 201 4.72 16.70 -28.35
CA ASP A 201 5.40 16.32 -27.10
C ASP A 201 4.44 15.81 -26.00
N SER A 202 3.28 15.31 -26.40
CA SER A 202 2.36 14.57 -25.53
C SER A 202 2.68 13.08 -25.54
N ALA A 203 2.09 12.30 -24.61
CA ALA A 203 2.30 10.86 -24.55
C ALA A 203 1.29 10.10 -25.43
N PHE A 204 1.80 9.15 -26.21
CA PHE A 204 1.00 8.09 -26.85
C PHE A 204 1.26 6.78 -26.10
N LEU A 205 0.20 6.20 -25.55
CA LEU A 205 0.22 5.03 -24.66
C LEU A 205 -0.20 3.78 -25.43
N GLU A 206 0.65 2.75 -25.37
CA GLU A 206 0.37 1.38 -25.78
C GLU A 206 0.36 0.52 -24.53
N GLU A 207 -0.71 -0.23 -24.30
CA GLU A 207 -0.90 -1.04 -23.09
C GLU A 207 -1.03 -2.52 -23.44
N ARG A 208 -0.60 -3.38 -22.53
CA ARG A 208 -0.80 -4.84 -22.61
C ARG A 208 -1.10 -5.41 -21.24
N LEU A 209 -2.02 -6.35 -21.19
CA LEU A 209 -2.22 -7.22 -20.04
C LEU A 209 -1.51 -8.54 -20.28
N THR A 210 -0.83 -9.06 -19.26
CA THR A 210 -0.21 -10.38 -19.31
C THR A 210 -0.85 -11.30 -18.29
N PHE A 211 -1.02 -12.56 -18.68
CA PHE A 211 -1.51 -13.63 -17.81
C PHE A 211 -0.66 -14.86 -18.00
N HIS A 212 -0.18 -15.48 -16.93
CA HIS A 212 0.65 -16.66 -16.98
C HIS A 212 0.14 -17.75 -16.03
N ASP A 213 -0.34 -18.84 -16.57
CA ASP A 213 -0.53 -20.10 -15.86
C ASP A 213 0.77 -20.91 -16.00
N ARG A 214 1.64 -20.79 -15.00
CA ARG A 214 3.01 -21.35 -15.03
C ARG A 214 3.03 -22.88 -15.09
N LYS A 215 1.92 -23.54 -14.67
CA LYS A 215 1.78 -25.01 -14.74
C LYS A 215 1.45 -25.51 -16.14
N LYS A 216 0.78 -24.68 -16.94
CA LYS A 216 0.27 -25.13 -18.25
C LYS A 216 1.05 -24.61 -19.44
N TYR A 217 1.63 -23.40 -19.31
CA TYR A 217 2.22 -22.70 -20.44
C TYR A 217 3.65 -22.25 -20.13
N PRO A 218 4.62 -22.41 -21.07
CA PRO A 218 6.00 -22.01 -20.87
C PRO A 218 6.20 -20.48 -20.93
N ALA A 219 5.21 -19.73 -21.46
CA ALA A 219 5.26 -18.28 -21.61
C ALA A 219 3.91 -17.65 -21.28
N PRO A 220 3.89 -16.40 -20.81
CA PRO A 220 2.65 -15.68 -20.52
C PRO A 220 1.84 -15.42 -21.80
N TYR A 221 0.52 -15.42 -21.65
CA TYR A 221 -0.38 -14.88 -22.66
C TYR A 221 -0.33 -13.35 -22.61
N ASP A 222 -0.22 -12.71 -23.75
CA ASP A 222 -0.11 -11.26 -23.93
C ASP A 222 -1.36 -10.75 -24.67
N SER A 223 -2.09 -9.83 -24.05
CA SER A 223 -3.30 -9.21 -24.61
C SER A 223 -3.09 -7.71 -24.81
N PRO A 224 -2.86 -7.24 -26.04
CA PRO A 224 -2.74 -5.83 -26.32
C PRO A 224 -4.10 -5.14 -26.15
N LEU A 225 -4.06 -3.91 -25.60
CA LEU A 225 -5.22 -3.06 -25.42
C LEU A 225 -5.27 -1.97 -26.51
N PRO A 226 -6.42 -1.31 -26.72
CA PRO A 226 -6.49 -0.16 -27.59
C PRO A 226 -5.52 0.93 -27.16
N ALA A 227 -4.67 1.37 -28.08
CA ALA A 227 -3.71 2.44 -27.82
C ALA A 227 -4.39 3.81 -27.85
N GLY A 228 -3.85 4.77 -27.09
CA GLY A 228 -4.45 6.11 -27.01
C GLY A 228 -3.58 7.09 -26.21
N THR A 229 -4.18 8.17 -25.75
CA THR A 229 -3.52 9.19 -24.92
C THR A 229 -3.70 8.94 -23.42
N GLU A 230 -4.69 8.15 -23.04
CA GLU A 230 -4.97 7.72 -21.67
C GLU A 230 -5.25 6.21 -21.64
N THR A 231 -5.31 5.63 -20.45
CA THR A 231 -5.53 4.18 -20.31
C THR A 231 -6.85 3.71 -20.89
N ALA A 232 -6.81 2.55 -21.53
CA ALA A 232 -8.00 1.86 -22.03
C ALA A 232 -8.68 0.97 -20.98
N LEU A 233 -8.04 0.73 -19.82
CA LEU A 233 -8.49 -0.24 -18.81
C LEU A 233 -9.91 -0.02 -18.30
N GLU A 234 -10.42 1.20 -18.32
CA GLU A 234 -11.78 1.53 -17.86
C GLU A 234 -12.86 1.30 -18.94
N LYS A 235 -12.47 1.22 -20.21
CA LYS A 235 -13.36 1.19 -21.37
C LYS A 235 -13.41 -0.16 -22.08
N LEU A 236 -12.81 -1.19 -21.49
CA LEU A 236 -12.72 -2.52 -22.08
C LEU A 236 -14.08 -3.24 -22.06
N SER A 237 -14.24 -4.17 -23.00
CA SER A 237 -15.40 -5.05 -23.10
C SER A 237 -14.96 -6.47 -23.46
N GLY A 238 -15.83 -7.45 -23.23
CA GLY A 238 -15.58 -8.82 -23.66
C GLY A 238 -14.50 -9.54 -22.86
N LYS A 239 -13.55 -10.19 -23.55
CA LYS A 239 -12.52 -11.03 -22.94
C LYS A 239 -11.47 -10.22 -22.20
N GLU A 240 -11.06 -9.09 -22.77
CA GLU A 240 -10.06 -8.17 -22.21
C GLU A 240 -10.55 -7.55 -20.91
N GLN A 241 -11.85 -7.25 -20.79
CA GLN A 241 -12.46 -6.75 -19.56
C GLN A 241 -12.24 -7.73 -18.39
N ARG A 242 -12.39 -9.02 -18.61
CA ARG A 242 -12.19 -10.04 -17.57
C ARG A 242 -10.77 -10.02 -17.02
N PHE A 243 -9.75 -9.87 -17.86
CA PHE A 243 -8.36 -9.74 -17.41
C PHE A 243 -8.14 -8.41 -16.67
N ALA A 244 -8.71 -7.32 -17.17
CA ALA A 244 -8.61 -6.02 -16.54
C ALA A 244 -9.24 -5.98 -15.15
N GLU A 245 -10.33 -6.71 -14.90
CA GLU A 245 -11.00 -6.83 -13.60
C GLU A 245 -10.07 -7.39 -12.51
N TYR A 246 -9.11 -8.25 -12.87
CA TYR A 246 -8.10 -8.75 -11.93
C TYR A 246 -6.89 -7.82 -11.78
N VAL A 247 -6.42 -7.23 -12.88
CA VAL A 247 -5.17 -6.43 -12.88
C VAL A 247 -5.41 -5.01 -12.34
N ARG A 248 -6.55 -4.39 -12.70
CA ARG A 248 -6.86 -3.00 -12.33
C ARG A 248 -6.87 -2.75 -10.82
N PRO A 249 -7.51 -3.58 -9.97
CA PRO A 249 -7.44 -3.39 -8.51
C PRO A 249 -6.02 -3.49 -7.95
N LEU A 250 -5.19 -4.39 -8.49
CA LEU A 250 -3.80 -4.56 -8.08
C LEU A 250 -2.98 -3.31 -8.40
N LEU A 251 -3.10 -2.79 -9.63
CA LEU A 251 -2.42 -1.56 -10.05
C LEU A 251 -2.92 -0.32 -9.30
N ALA A 252 -4.22 -0.20 -9.06
CA ALA A 252 -4.82 0.88 -8.28
C ALA A 252 -4.41 0.84 -6.80
N GLY A 253 -4.05 -0.35 -6.31
CA GLY A 253 -3.51 -0.57 -4.96
C GLY A 253 -2.07 -0.09 -4.79
N ILE A 254 -1.36 0.31 -5.85
CA ILE A 254 -0.01 0.89 -5.78
C ILE A 254 -0.15 2.40 -5.55
N ARG A 255 0.37 2.91 -4.44
CA ARG A 255 0.31 4.34 -4.14
C ARG A 255 1.65 4.86 -3.65
N VAL A 256 2.06 6.00 -4.21
CA VAL A 256 3.26 6.73 -3.81
C VAL A 256 2.86 7.86 -2.87
N PHE A 257 3.59 8.00 -1.78
CA PHE A 257 3.35 9.04 -0.78
C PHE A 257 4.59 9.93 -0.64
N HIS A 258 4.33 11.23 -0.55
CA HIS A 258 5.33 12.27 -0.40
C HIS A 258 4.97 13.14 0.80
N PHE A 259 5.75 13.02 1.88
CA PHE A 259 5.59 13.81 3.10
C PHE A 259 6.80 14.72 3.33
N ASP A 260 7.44 15.14 2.24
CA ASP A 260 8.62 16.00 2.23
C ASP A 260 8.31 17.48 2.34
N ASP A 261 7.13 17.92 1.90
CA ASP A 261 6.68 19.29 2.13
C ASP A 261 6.28 19.50 3.60
N VAL A 262 7.10 20.21 4.32
CA VAL A 262 6.91 20.61 5.73
C VAL A 262 6.90 22.11 5.89
N GLY A 263 6.82 22.88 4.80
CA GLY A 263 6.73 24.34 4.80
C GLY A 263 5.53 24.88 5.56
N SER A 264 5.41 26.19 5.66
CA SER A 264 4.30 26.83 6.39
C SER A 264 2.94 26.59 5.74
N GLN A 265 2.91 26.31 4.45
CA GLN A 265 1.72 25.98 3.65
C GLN A 265 1.65 24.51 3.28
N ALA A 266 2.44 23.65 3.94
CA ALA A 266 2.42 22.22 3.70
C ALA A 266 0.99 21.65 3.81
N PRO A 267 0.58 20.73 2.92
CA PRO A 267 -0.78 20.19 2.90
C PRO A 267 -1.31 19.75 4.27
N PRO A 268 -0.54 19.05 5.14
CA PRO A 268 -1.01 18.63 6.46
C PRO A 268 -1.27 19.80 7.44
N LYS A 269 -0.74 20.98 7.17
CA LYS A 269 -0.90 22.19 8.01
C LYS A 269 -2.11 23.03 7.60
N THR A 270 -2.75 22.72 6.48
CA THR A 270 -3.88 23.46 5.93
C THR A 270 -5.22 22.88 6.38
N PHE A 271 -6.30 23.54 6.00
CA PHE A 271 -7.65 23.01 6.17
C PHE A 271 -7.93 21.88 5.17
N SER A 272 -8.67 20.87 5.62
CA SER A 272 -9.27 19.86 4.76
C SER A 272 -10.79 19.84 4.93
N SER A 273 -11.51 19.43 3.88
CA SER A 273 -12.95 19.20 3.99
C SER A 273 -13.21 17.98 4.87
N VAL A 274 -14.15 18.09 5.80
CA VAL A 274 -14.58 16.97 6.66
C VAL A 274 -15.07 15.78 5.83
N ALA A 275 -15.66 16.03 4.66
CA ALA A 275 -16.14 14.97 3.77
C ALA A 275 -15.01 14.23 3.03
N ASP A 276 -13.79 14.78 2.99
CA ASP A 276 -12.62 14.18 2.34
C ASP A 276 -11.83 13.30 3.31
N ASN A 277 -12.42 12.19 3.73
CA ASN A 277 -11.95 11.38 4.86
C ASN A 277 -11.84 9.87 4.58
N LEU A 278 -12.15 9.41 3.36
CA LEU A 278 -12.22 7.97 3.06
C LEU A 278 -10.85 7.29 2.99
N SER A 279 -9.82 7.99 2.51
CA SER A 279 -8.45 7.49 2.46
C SER A 279 -7.46 8.64 2.58
N LEU A 280 -6.28 8.38 3.15
CA LEU A 280 -5.24 9.39 3.27
C LEU A 280 -4.70 9.79 1.88
N HIS A 281 -4.57 11.09 1.64
CA HIS A 281 -3.96 11.62 0.41
C HIS A 281 -2.45 11.37 0.37
N SER A 282 -1.88 11.34 -0.84
CA SER A 282 -0.45 11.10 -1.04
C SER A 282 0.47 12.14 -0.41
N ASP A 283 -0.05 13.35 -0.15
CA ASP A 283 0.61 14.48 0.51
C ASP A 283 0.11 14.73 1.94
N ALA A 284 -0.75 13.85 2.45
CA ALA A 284 -1.44 13.97 3.74
C ALA A 284 -2.28 15.25 3.91
N GLY A 285 -2.70 15.93 2.82
CA GLY A 285 -3.47 17.16 2.88
C GLY A 285 -4.83 17.02 3.59
N ASN A 286 -5.38 15.82 3.64
CA ASN A 286 -6.64 15.53 4.32
C ASN A 286 -6.46 14.82 5.67
N ILE A 287 -5.26 14.82 6.26
CA ILE A 287 -4.97 14.04 7.48
C ILE A 287 -5.89 14.38 8.65
N ALA A 288 -6.28 15.65 8.80
CA ALA A 288 -7.18 16.07 9.88
C ALA A 288 -8.57 15.46 9.74
N ALA A 289 -9.16 15.48 8.53
CA ALA A 289 -10.46 14.87 8.25
C ALA A 289 -10.39 13.33 8.37
N TYR A 290 -9.31 12.75 7.89
CA TYR A 290 -9.06 11.31 7.98
C TYR A 290 -8.97 10.82 9.43
N LEU A 291 -8.15 11.48 10.27
CA LEU A 291 -8.04 11.17 11.70
C LEU A 291 -9.35 11.43 12.45
N LEU A 292 -10.13 12.46 12.07
CA LEU A 292 -11.45 12.73 12.65
C LEU A 292 -12.39 11.54 12.42
N ARG A 293 -12.44 11.00 11.21
CA ARG A 293 -13.22 9.79 10.91
C ARG A 293 -12.73 8.60 11.72
N LEU A 294 -11.41 8.32 11.75
CA LEU A 294 -10.87 7.20 12.52
C LEU A 294 -11.22 7.32 14.00
N LYS A 295 -11.10 8.52 14.59
CA LYS A 295 -11.45 8.77 16.00
C LYS A 295 -12.92 8.46 16.29
N ALA A 296 -13.82 8.73 15.33
CA ALA A 296 -15.27 8.52 15.51
C ALA A 296 -15.72 7.08 15.20
N GLU A 297 -15.16 6.46 14.16
CA GLU A 297 -15.65 5.19 13.60
C GLU A 297 -14.77 3.99 13.97
N LEU A 298 -13.45 4.20 14.14
CA LEU A 298 -12.44 3.16 14.35
C LEU A 298 -11.48 3.58 15.50
N PRO A 299 -11.98 3.70 16.73
CA PRO A 299 -11.23 4.23 17.86
C PRO A 299 -9.97 3.43 18.22
N ASP A 300 -9.97 2.12 17.99
CA ASP A 300 -8.82 1.26 18.27
C ASP A 300 -7.66 1.56 17.31
N ASP A 301 -7.94 1.69 16.00
CA ASP A 301 -6.94 2.08 15.00
C ASP A 301 -6.41 3.51 15.28
N TYR A 302 -7.32 4.43 15.63
CA TYR A 302 -6.93 5.79 16.02
C TYR A 302 -6.01 5.79 17.24
N PHE A 303 -6.36 5.03 18.28
CA PHE A 303 -5.56 4.92 19.50
C PHE A 303 -4.19 4.33 19.23
N GLU A 304 -4.08 3.37 18.31
CA GLU A 304 -2.81 2.80 17.89
C GLU A 304 -1.90 3.84 17.22
N ILE A 305 -2.46 4.67 16.33
CA ILE A 305 -1.75 5.79 15.69
C ILE A 305 -1.24 6.76 16.76
N VAL A 306 -2.12 7.21 17.66
CA VAL A 306 -1.76 8.13 18.75
C VAL A 306 -0.67 7.53 19.65
N SER A 307 -0.75 6.24 19.94
CA SER A 307 0.26 5.54 20.76
C SER A 307 1.62 5.49 20.08
N ALA A 308 1.66 5.23 18.78
CA ALA A 308 2.90 5.27 18.00
C ALA A 308 3.53 6.67 17.98
N ILE A 309 2.71 7.71 17.86
CA ILE A 309 3.17 9.10 17.91
C ILE A 309 3.74 9.44 19.29
N ARG A 310 3.07 9.03 20.38
CA ARG A 310 3.53 9.25 21.75
C ARG A 310 4.86 8.58 22.06
N ASN A 311 5.18 7.46 21.41
CA ASN A 311 6.48 6.80 21.55
C ASN A 311 7.63 7.63 20.99
N VAL A 312 7.38 8.42 19.94
CA VAL A 312 8.39 9.31 19.32
C VAL A 312 8.36 10.71 19.90
N ALA A 313 7.17 11.21 20.24
CA ALA A 313 6.92 12.53 20.80
C ALA A 313 6.22 12.40 22.17
N PRO A 314 6.93 12.11 23.28
CA PRO A 314 6.31 11.84 24.59
C PRO A 314 5.49 13.01 25.16
N PHE A 315 5.74 14.23 24.69
CA PHE A 315 4.99 15.43 25.05
C PHE A 315 3.61 15.50 24.38
N PHE A 316 3.42 14.80 23.28
CA PHE A 316 2.14 14.76 22.55
C PHE A 316 1.09 14.03 23.39
N ASP A 317 -0.09 14.64 23.51
CA ASP A 317 -1.24 14.02 24.21
C ASP A 317 -2.23 13.45 23.22
N ASP A 318 -2.99 14.28 22.52
CA ASP A 318 -4.01 13.82 21.56
C ASP A 318 -4.25 14.88 20.46
N PHE A 319 -4.93 14.48 19.39
CA PHE A 319 -5.42 15.43 18.40
C PHE A 319 -6.71 16.11 18.85
N VAL A 320 -6.82 17.40 18.51
CA VAL A 320 -8.01 18.24 18.74
C VAL A 320 -8.65 18.53 17.38
N LEU A 321 -9.49 17.61 16.93
CA LEU A 321 -10.11 17.59 15.60
C LEU A 321 -11.55 18.10 15.70
N VAL A 322 -11.71 19.41 15.75
CA VAL A 322 -13.03 20.06 15.84
C VAL A 322 -13.32 20.72 14.50
N PRO A 323 -14.43 20.37 13.83
CA PRO A 323 -14.87 21.07 12.63
C PRO A 323 -15.04 22.58 12.85
N GLU A 324 -14.69 23.37 11.86
CA GLU A 324 -14.67 24.82 11.89
C GLU A 324 -15.51 25.43 10.76
N GLY A 325 -15.85 26.73 10.91
CA GLY A 325 -16.68 27.46 9.97
C GLY A 325 -18.18 27.40 10.32
N ALA A 326 -18.98 28.24 9.66
CA ALA A 326 -20.42 28.32 9.93
C ALA A 326 -21.16 27.02 9.57
N SER A 327 -20.71 26.29 8.57
CA SER A 327 -21.23 25.00 8.11
C SER A 327 -20.52 23.78 8.75
N GLN A 328 -19.43 24.00 9.51
CA GLN A 328 -18.59 22.95 10.08
C GLN A 328 -18.02 21.96 9.04
N ASP A 329 -17.80 22.42 7.81
CA ASP A 329 -17.36 21.60 6.69
C ASP A 329 -15.84 21.43 6.60
N ASN A 330 -15.07 22.20 7.38
CA ASN A 330 -13.62 22.17 7.36
C ASN A 330 -13.04 21.78 8.71
N VAL A 331 -11.92 21.08 8.68
CA VAL A 331 -11.14 20.71 9.86
C VAL A 331 -9.66 20.93 9.59
N ARG A 332 -8.91 21.30 10.63
CA ARG A 332 -7.45 21.39 10.58
C ARG A 332 -6.80 20.52 11.63
N LEU A 333 -5.56 20.12 11.40
CA LEU A 333 -4.78 19.36 12.35
C LEU A 333 -4.36 20.27 13.52
N ARG A 334 -4.96 20.02 14.70
CA ARG A 334 -4.58 20.61 15.97
C ARG A 334 -4.28 19.51 16.97
N TRP A 335 -3.48 19.83 17.98
CA TRP A 335 -3.04 18.86 18.96
C TRP A 335 -2.93 19.46 20.34
N ALA A 336 -3.02 18.62 21.36
CA ALA A 336 -2.82 18.94 22.76
C ALA A 336 -1.47 18.41 23.25
N GLN A 337 -0.83 19.10 24.16
CA GLN A 337 0.37 18.68 24.86
C GLN A 337 0.01 18.22 26.26
N LYS A 338 0.65 17.15 26.74
CA LYS A 338 0.48 16.65 28.12
C LYS A 338 0.80 17.77 29.14
N ASN A 339 -0.06 17.87 30.15
CA ASN A 339 0.07 18.83 31.24
C ASN A 339 -0.05 20.32 30.83
N LEU A 340 -0.62 20.60 29.66
CA LEU A 340 -0.93 21.98 29.22
C LEU A 340 -2.38 22.06 28.76
N ASP A 341 -3.09 23.10 29.19
CA ASP A 341 -4.48 23.38 28.78
C ASP A 341 -4.54 24.18 27.45
N THR A 342 -3.49 24.08 26.63
CA THR A 342 -3.36 24.84 25.38
C THR A 342 -3.46 23.92 24.18
N VAL A 343 -4.23 24.33 23.17
CA VAL A 343 -4.33 23.66 21.88
C VAL A 343 -3.35 24.31 20.89
N PHE A 344 -2.55 23.49 20.27
CA PHE A 344 -1.53 23.88 19.30
C PHE A 344 -1.97 23.55 17.87
N ASN A 345 -1.51 24.36 16.90
CA ASN A 345 -1.69 24.06 15.48
C ASN A 345 -0.57 23.16 14.97
N ALA A 346 -0.81 22.47 13.85
CA ALA A 346 0.20 21.63 13.19
C ALA A 346 1.50 22.40 12.83
N ALA A 347 1.41 23.70 12.56
CA ALA A 347 2.56 24.57 12.29
C ALA A 347 3.54 24.69 13.48
N GLN A 348 3.13 24.34 14.69
CA GLN A 348 3.93 24.37 15.91
C GLN A 348 4.61 23.01 16.20
N LEU A 349 4.34 21.99 15.41
CA LEU A 349 5.10 20.74 15.43
C LEU A 349 6.46 20.94 14.72
N SER A 350 7.48 20.22 15.18
CA SER A 350 8.70 20.08 14.39
C SER A 350 8.39 19.32 13.08
N ASP A 351 9.16 19.62 12.04
CA ASP A 351 8.98 19.02 10.73
C ASP A 351 9.10 17.49 10.80
N GLY A 352 10.06 16.96 11.56
CA GLY A 352 10.20 15.53 11.80
C GLY A 352 9.00 14.91 12.53
N THR A 353 8.44 15.61 13.55
CA THR A 353 7.26 15.12 14.26
C THR A 353 6.04 15.09 13.33
N LEU A 354 5.81 16.14 12.53
CA LEU A 354 4.70 16.18 11.58
C LEU A 354 4.82 15.06 10.54
N ARG A 355 6.02 14.87 9.98
CA ARG A 355 6.30 13.77 9.04
C ARG A 355 6.04 12.41 9.65
N PHE A 356 6.51 12.18 10.89
CA PHE A 356 6.24 10.92 11.60
C PHE A 356 4.74 10.70 11.84
N ILE A 357 3.97 11.75 12.16
CA ILE A 357 2.51 11.68 12.28
C ILE A 357 1.88 11.20 10.96
N CYS A 358 2.29 11.77 9.82
CA CYS A 358 1.78 11.35 8.50
C CYS A 358 2.13 9.89 8.20
N LEU A 359 3.38 9.47 8.48
CA LEU A 359 3.85 8.10 8.28
C LEU A 359 3.14 7.09 9.20
N ALA A 360 2.99 7.40 10.48
CA ALA A 360 2.28 6.56 11.42
C ALA A 360 0.80 6.41 11.03
N THR A 361 0.15 7.51 10.63
CA THR A 361 -1.23 7.48 10.12
C THR A 361 -1.35 6.59 8.88
N LEU A 362 -0.45 6.71 7.90
CA LEU A 362 -0.45 5.88 6.70
C LEU A 362 -0.25 4.39 7.01
N LEU A 363 0.79 4.08 7.80
CA LEU A 363 1.24 2.69 8.00
C LEU A 363 0.36 1.89 8.97
N LEU A 364 -0.38 2.58 9.84
CA LEU A 364 -1.31 1.96 10.79
C LEU A 364 -2.77 2.02 10.34
N ALA A 365 -3.10 2.83 9.32
CA ALA A 365 -4.47 2.97 8.83
C ALA A 365 -5.08 1.63 8.39
N PRO A 366 -6.38 1.39 8.63
CA PRO A 366 -7.05 0.15 8.23
C PRO A 366 -7.21 0.02 6.71
N ASP A 367 -7.40 1.13 6.00
CA ASP A 367 -7.63 1.23 4.56
C ASP A 367 -6.35 1.53 3.75
N ARG A 368 -5.17 1.22 4.32
CA ARG A 368 -3.87 1.40 3.65
C ARG A 368 -3.79 0.64 2.31
N PRO A 369 -3.08 1.20 1.31
CA PRO A 369 -2.96 0.57 0.00
C PRO A 369 -2.20 -0.76 0.05
N GLN A 370 -2.34 -1.57 -1.01
CA GLN A 370 -1.68 -2.88 -1.10
C GLN A 370 -0.16 -2.75 -1.24
N CYS A 371 0.29 -1.77 -2.02
CA CYS A 371 1.70 -1.43 -2.16
C CYS A 371 1.92 0.04 -1.81
N ILE A 372 2.70 0.29 -0.77
CA ILE A 372 3.07 1.60 -0.25
C ILE A 372 4.47 1.94 -0.75
N VAL A 373 4.61 3.04 -1.49
CA VAL A 373 5.90 3.48 -2.04
C VAL A 373 6.28 4.80 -1.40
N LEU A 374 7.49 4.87 -0.80
CA LEU A 374 7.99 6.02 -0.06
C LEU A 374 9.38 6.42 -0.58
N ASP A 375 9.61 7.73 -0.76
CA ASP A 375 10.92 8.28 -1.08
C ASP A 375 11.45 9.05 0.13
N GLU A 376 12.62 8.64 0.65
CA GLU A 376 13.33 9.21 1.81
C GLU A 376 12.42 9.53 3.02
N PRO A 377 11.60 8.57 3.51
CA PRO A 377 10.65 8.83 4.58
C PRO A 377 11.30 9.22 5.91
N GLU A 378 12.56 8.88 6.09
CA GLU A 378 13.34 9.17 7.30
C GLU A 378 13.88 10.60 7.37
N LEU A 379 13.76 11.38 6.30
CA LEU A 379 14.35 12.72 6.24
C LEU A 379 13.80 13.63 7.35
N GLY A 380 14.70 14.18 8.16
CA GLY A 380 14.36 15.04 9.31
C GLY A 380 13.85 14.31 10.54
N LEU A 381 13.79 12.98 10.53
CA LEU A 381 13.44 12.20 11.71
C LEU A 381 14.65 12.06 12.66
N HIS A 382 14.35 12.07 13.97
CA HIS A 382 15.34 11.70 15.00
C HIS A 382 15.66 10.20 14.90
N PRO A 383 16.89 9.73 15.24
CA PRO A 383 17.27 8.32 15.15
C PRO A 383 16.26 7.34 15.78
N HIS A 384 15.71 7.65 16.95
CA HIS A 384 14.65 6.85 17.56
C HIS A 384 13.37 6.75 16.69
N ALA A 385 12.99 7.82 16.01
CA ALA A 385 11.84 7.82 15.12
C ALA A 385 12.09 6.98 13.86
N ILE A 386 13.36 6.86 13.39
CA ILE A 386 13.72 6.00 12.25
C ILE A 386 13.54 4.53 12.63
N VAL A 387 13.94 4.11 13.81
CA VAL A 387 13.74 2.73 14.32
C VAL A 387 12.23 2.44 14.45
N GLN A 388 11.45 3.40 14.97
CA GLN A 388 9.99 3.26 15.03
C GLN A 388 9.36 3.17 13.63
N LEU A 389 9.83 3.96 12.66
CA LEU A 389 9.38 3.89 11.26
C LEU A 389 9.61 2.48 10.68
N ALA A 390 10.80 1.91 10.89
CA ALA A 390 11.09 0.55 10.44
C ALA A 390 10.14 -0.49 11.07
N SER A 391 9.82 -0.33 12.35
CA SER A 391 8.84 -1.17 13.05
C SER A 391 7.45 -1.04 12.42
N LEU A 392 7.01 0.18 12.07
CA LEU A 392 5.72 0.42 11.41
C LEU A 392 5.68 -0.18 9.99
N LEU A 393 6.79 -0.09 9.23
CA LEU A 393 6.91 -0.71 7.91
C LEU A 393 6.76 -2.25 8.00
N ARG A 394 7.49 -2.88 8.94
CA ARG A 394 7.36 -4.32 9.20
C ARG A 394 5.92 -4.69 9.62
N LYS A 395 5.29 -3.87 10.45
CA LYS A 395 3.89 -4.10 10.86
C LYS A 395 2.92 -4.01 9.69
N ALA A 396 3.07 -3.03 8.80
CA ALA A 396 2.29 -2.93 7.57
C ALA A 396 2.48 -4.17 6.67
N ALA A 397 3.73 -4.64 6.55
CA ALA A 397 4.07 -5.86 5.81
C ALA A 397 3.44 -7.12 6.41
N HIS A 398 3.50 -7.30 7.74
CA HIS A 398 2.81 -8.39 8.42
C HIS A 398 1.29 -8.38 8.25
N ALA A 399 0.72 -7.19 8.04
CA ALA A 399 -0.70 -7.04 7.68
C ALA A 399 -0.96 -7.25 6.17
N GLY A 400 -0.04 -7.88 5.43
CA GLY A 400 -0.17 -8.23 4.01
C GLY A 400 0.02 -7.04 3.06
N ARG A 401 0.71 -5.96 3.47
CA ARG A 401 1.01 -4.82 2.60
C ARG A 401 2.46 -4.89 2.13
N GLN A 402 2.70 -4.65 0.87
CA GLN A 402 4.06 -4.53 0.33
C GLN A 402 4.53 -3.09 0.47
N CYS A 403 5.76 -2.89 0.94
CA CYS A 403 6.36 -1.57 1.07
C CYS A 403 7.61 -1.46 0.19
N VAL A 404 7.75 -0.36 -0.54
CA VAL A 404 8.95 -0.02 -1.32
C VAL A 404 9.46 1.31 -0.79
N VAL A 405 10.66 1.32 -0.22
CA VAL A 405 11.23 2.48 0.46
C VAL A 405 12.57 2.83 -0.16
N ALA A 406 12.68 4.00 -0.77
CA ALA A 406 13.98 4.53 -1.16
C ALA A 406 14.58 5.33 0.00
N THR A 407 15.83 5.04 0.37
CA THR A 407 16.49 5.67 1.52
C THR A 407 18.00 5.88 1.29
N GLN A 408 18.56 6.79 2.08
CA GLN A 408 20.00 6.97 2.26
C GLN A 408 20.42 6.71 3.71
N SER A 409 19.49 6.38 4.58
CA SER A 409 19.74 6.20 6.00
C SER A 409 20.33 4.83 6.30
N ALA A 410 21.58 4.81 6.77
CA ALA A 410 22.21 3.61 7.30
C ALA A 410 21.43 3.05 8.51
N LEU A 411 20.86 3.94 9.35
CA LEU A 411 20.04 3.52 10.49
C LEU A 411 18.77 2.81 10.08
N LEU A 412 18.10 3.29 9.01
CA LEU A 412 16.91 2.60 8.50
C LEU A 412 17.29 1.25 7.89
N LEU A 413 18.44 1.20 7.21
CA LEU A 413 18.96 -0.03 6.60
C LEU A 413 19.29 -1.11 7.63
N ASP A 414 19.83 -0.72 8.81
CA ASP A 414 20.15 -1.63 9.91
C ASP A 414 18.94 -2.41 10.47
N GLU A 415 17.74 -1.90 10.21
CA GLU A 415 16.49 -2.52 10.67
C GLU A 415 15.95 -3.63 9.73
N PHE A 416 16.60 -3.88 8.59
CA PHE A 416 16.20 -4.85 7.59
C PHE A 416 17.30 -5.88 7.33
N SER A 417 16.97 -6.94 6.60
CA SER A 417 17.91 -7.98 6.22
C SER A 417 18.31 -7.88 4.75
N VAL A 418 19.34 -8.63 4.36
CA VAL A 418 19.94 -8.57 3.01
C VAL A 418 18.88 -8.78 1.91
N HIS A 419 17.95 -9.70 2.12
CA HIS A 419 16.91 -10.00 1.13
C HIS A 419 15.94 -8.84 0.87
N ASN A 420 15.87 -7.87 1.78
CA ASN A 420 15.07 -6.66 1.60
C ASN A 420 15.79 -5.58 0.76
N VAL A 421 17.10 -5.72 0.53
CA VAL A 421 17.94 -4.64 0.03
C VAL A 421 18.17 -4.75 -1.47
N ALA A 422 17.96 -3.63 -2.18
CA ALA A 422 18.39 -3.45 -3.55
C ALA A 422 19.24 -2.17 -3.66
N VAL A 423 20.39 -2.28 -4.29
CA VAL A 423 21.35 -1.19 -4.41
C VAL A 423 21.26 -0.60 -5.81
N LEU A 424 20.89 0.67 -5.91
CA LEU A 424 20.97 1.41 -7.16
C LEU A 424 22.33 2.09 -7.28
N THR A 425 22.97 1.88 -8.42
CA THR A 425 24.24 2.50 -8.78
C THR A 425 24.06 3.30 -10.06
N ARG A 426 25.01 4.16 -10.35
CA ARG A 426 25.06 4.85 -11.64
C ARG A 426 26.42 4.56 -12.31
N ASN A 427 26.36 4.02 -13.51
CA ASN A 427 27.52 3.70 -14.32
C ASN A 427 27.33 4.28 -15.73
N ASN A 428 28.28 5.02 -16.26
CA ASN A 428 28.22 5.68 -17.58
C ASN A 428 26.94 6.53 -17.78
N GLY A 429 26.45 7.18 -16.71
CA GLY A 429 25.23 7.98 -16.76
C GLY A 429 23.93 7.20 -16.62
N GLU A 430 23.96 5.87 -16.60
CA GLU A 430 22.80 4.98 -16.54
C GLU A 430 22.63 4.37 -15.14
N SER A 431 21.39 4.30 -14.66
CA SER A 431 21.08 3.62 -13.41
C SER A 431 21.11 2.11 -13.59
N GLN A 432 21.73 1.40 -12.65
CA GLN A 432 21.79 -0.07 -12.58
C GLN A 432 21.34 -0.53 -11.21
N VAL A 433 20.82 -1.77 -11.12
CA VAL A 433 20.43 -2.41 -9.86
C VAL A 433 21.36 -3.57 -9.56
N LEU A 434 21.81 -3.62 -8.32
CA LEU A 434 22.51 -4.75 -7.72
C LEU A 434 21.64 -5.27 -6.57
N SER A 435 21.42 -6.58 -6.52
CA SER A 435 20.79 -7.24 -5.39
C SER A 435 21.85 -8.06 -4.67
N PRO A 436 22.34 -7.59 -3.51
CA PRO A 436 23.32 -8.34 -2.74
C PRO A 436 22.71 -9.66 -2.27
N SER A 437 23.49 -10.73 -2.24
CA SER A 437 23.06 -12.01 -1.68
C SER A 437 23.72 -12.24 -0.31
N GLU A 438 23.05 -13.02 0.55
CA GLU A 438 23.60 -13.39 1.86
C GLU A 438 24.92 -14.13 1.71
N GLU A 439 25.05 -15.02 0.70
CA GLU A 439 26.29 -15.75 0.41
C GLU A 439 27.47 -14.83 0.11
N GLN A 440 27.23 -13.71 -0.62
CA GLN A 440 28.27 -12.74 -0.93
C GLN A 440 28.72 -11.94 0.30
N LEU A 441 27.85 -11.79 1.27
CA LEU A 441 28.05 -10.97 2.47
C LEU A 441 28.33 -11.79 3.73
N GLU A 442 28.26 -13.13 3.66
CA GLU A 442 28.37 -14.04 4.81
C GLU A 442 29.59 -13.74 5.70
N ALA A 443 30.74 -13.46 5.10
CA ALA A 443 31.96 -13.14 5.81
C ALA A 443 31.91 -11.81 6.61
N PHE A 444 30.98 -10.92 6.24
CA PHE A 444 30.85 -9.58 6.86
C PHE A 444 29.63 -9.49 7.81
N LEU A 445 28.60 -10.31 7.59
CA LEU A 445 27.35 -10.26 8.38
C LEU A 445 27.55 -10.65 9.86
N SER A 446 28.65 -11.36 10.19
CA SER A 446 28.99 -11.68 11.59
C SER A 446 29.53 -10.48 12.36
N ASP A 447 30.18 -9.53 11.68
CA ASP A 447 30.96 -8.47 12.28
C ASP A 447 30.37 -7.07 12.06
N TYR A 448 29.53 -6.89 11.03
CA TYR A 448 29.02 -5.59 10.61
C TYR A 448 27.52 -5.60 10.37
N THR A 449 26.86 -4.49 10.69
CA THR A 449 25.47 -4.23 10.30
C THR A 449 25.38 -3.83 8.80
N LEU A 450 24.19 -3.91 8.22
CA LEU A 450 23.98 -3.50 6.80
C LEU A 450 24.29 -2.01 6.59
N GLY A 451 23.97 -1.14 7.56
CA GLY A 451 24.29 0.28 7.49
C GLY A 451 25.79 0.55 7.61
N GLU A 452 26.54 -0.24 8.39
CA GLU A 452 28.01 -0.19 8.43
C GLU A 452 28.61 -0.65 7.11
N MET A 453 28.14 -1.79 6.58
CA MET A 453 28.55 -2.28 5.26
C MET A 453 28.27 -1.28 4.14
N TRP A 454 27.13 -0.58 4.22
CA TRP A 454 26.80 0.49 3.28
C TRP A 454 27.80 1.65 3.37
N ARG A 455 28.11 2.14 4.59
CA ARG A 455 29.11 3.20 4.80
C ARG A 455 30.51 2.82 4.34
N MET A 456 30.86 1.55 4.46
CA MET A 456 32.15 1.00 3.99
C MET A 456 32.14 0.64 2.48
N ASN A 457 31.02 0.85 1.80
CA ASN A 457 30.80 0.47 0.39
C ASN A 457 30.94 -1.04 0.08
N LEU A 458 30.72 -1.89 1.07
CA LEU A 458 30.75 -3.35 0.87
C LEU A 458 29.51 -3.86 0.12
N LEU A 459 28.38 -3.14 0.19
CA LEU A 459 27.19 -3.41 -0.60
C LEU A 459 27.30 -2.91 -2.05
N GLY A 460 28.34 -2.15 -2.38
CA GLY A 460 28.46 -1.42 -3.63
C GLY A 460 27.59 -0.16 -3.66
N GLY A 461 27.58 0.55 -4.80
CA GLY A 461 26.67 1.68 -5.02
C GLY A 461 27.25 3.07 -4.77
N ASN A 462 28.49 3.18 -4.33
CA ASN A 462 29.18 4.47 -4.33
C ASN A 462 29.48 4.92 -5.76
N LEU A 463 29.34 6.23 -5.99
CA LEU A 463 29.75 6.85 -7.24
C LEU A 463 31.24 6.57 -7.46
N ARG A 464 31.58 5.82 -8.48
CA ARG A 464 32.95 5.84 -9.01
C ARG A 464 33.07 7.11 -9.84
N TYR A 465 33.98 7.99 -9.48
CA TYR A 465 34.42 9.04 -10.38
C TYR A 465 35.10 8.31 -11.55
N GLU A 466 34.43 8.29 -12.70
CA GLU A 466 35.10 7.92 -13.92
C GLU A 466 36.08 9.08 -14.22
N GLU A 467 37.37 8.80 -14.17
CA GLU A 467 38.36 9.72 -14.72
C GLU A 467 37.99 9.92 -16.20
N ALA A 468 37.68 11.17 -16.54
CA ALA A 468 37.44 11.53 -17.92
C ALA A 468 38.73 11.20 -18.71
N LEU A 469 38.68 10.13 -19.50
CA LEU A 469 39.69 9.78 -20.46
C LEU A 469 39.65 10.75 -21.67
#